data_9c93d67a14ef0f4698b26484fec9f131
#
_entry.id   9c93d67a14ef0f4698b26484fec9f131
#
_cell.length_a   1.000
_cell.length_b   1.000
_cell.length_c   1.000
_cell.angle_alpha   90.00
_cell.angle_beta   90.00
_cell.angle_gamma   90.00
#
_symmetry.space_group_name_H-M   'P 1'
#
loop_
_entity.id
_entity.type
_entity.pdbx_description
1 polymer ?
#
loop_
_entity_poly.entity_id
_entity_poly.type
_entity_poly.pdbx_seq_one_letter_code
_entity_poly.pdbx_strand_id
1 'polypeptide(L)'
;MPTVVIIAGSKSDEKIYNKAVDVLTQEKIEFELKILSAHRNPDELDAYIKQSDAKVYICVAGLSAALPGVVASKTQKPVIGVPVSAKLGGLDALLSIVQMPPGVPVATVGIDNAKNAAYLAIRILNA
;
A
#
# COMPACT_ATOMS: atom_id res chain seq x y z
N MET A 1 -15.62 10.28 -3.62
CA MET A 1 -14.72 9.87 -2.51
C MET A 1 -14.03 8.58 -2.86
N PRO A 2 -12.70 8.52 -2.88
CA PRO A 2 -12.02 7.27 -3.24
C PRO A 2 -12.23 6.19 -2.19
N THR A 3 -12.63 5.01 -2.66
CA THR A 3 -12.86 3.84 -1.81
C THR A 3 -11.55 3.16 -1.45
N VAL A 4 -10.61 3.14 -2.40
CA VAL A 4 -9.28 2.57 -2.23
C VAL A 4 -8.25 3.66 -2.48
N VAL A 5 -7.23 3.74 -1.64
CA VAL A 5 -6.10 4.63 -1.86
C VAL A 5 -4.86 3.78 -2.07
N ILE A 6 -4.15 4.03 -3.16
CA ILE A 6 -2.84 3.44 -3.42
C ILE A 6 -1.80 4.49 -3.05
N ILE A 7 -0.89 4.13 -2.15
CA ILE A 7 0.24 4.99 -1.80
C ILE A 7 1.51 4.26 -2.21
N ALA A 8 2.31 4.90 -3.06
CA ALA A 8 3.60 4.37 -3.46
C ALA A 8 4.70 5.28 -2.91
N GLY A 9 5.75 4.69 -2.38
CA GLY A 9 6.86 5.44 -1.79
C GLY A 9 7.71 6.17 -2.80
N SER A 10 7.65 5.76 -4.07
CA SER A 10 8.44 6.38 -5.14
C SER A 10 7.74 6.18 -6.48
N LYS A 11 7.85 7.21 -7.33
CA LYS A 11 7.37 7.10 -8.70
C LYS A 11 8.13 6.02 -9.48
N SER A 12 9.34 5.68 -9.07
CA SER A 12 10.12 4.62 -9.71
C SER A 12 9.46 3.24 -9.60
N ASP A 13 8.48 3.07 -8.71
CA ASP A 13 7.73 1.82 -8.55
C ASP A 13 6.54 1.72 -9.51
N GLU A 14 6.48 2.58 -10.52
CA GLU A 14 5.34 2.71 -11.43
C GLU A 14 4.96 1.40 -12.11
N LYS A 15 5.94 0.60 -12.54
CA LYS A 15 5.66 -0.69 -13.16
C LYS A 15 4.90 -1.62 -12.23
N ILE A 16 5.11 -1.48 -10.93
CA ILE A 16 4.47 -2.32 -9.93
C ILE A 16 3.10 -1.77 -9.57
N TYR A 17 3.00 -0.50 -9.15
CA TYR A 17 1.71 0.01 -8.71
C TYR A 17 0.69 0.14 -9.85
N ASN A 18 1.13 0.30 -11.10
CA ASN A 18 0.21 0.35 -12.22
C ASN A 18 -0.55 -0.97 -12.41
N LYS A 19 -0.02 -2.08 -11.95
CA LYS A 19 -0.76 -3.36 -11.96
C LYS A 19 -2.02 -3.27 -11.10
N ALA A 20 -1.94 -2.60 -9.96
CA ALA A 20 -3.11 -2.37 -9.11
C ALA A 20 -4.06 -1.35 -9.74
N VAL A 21 -3.52 -0.28 -10.31
CA VAL A 21 -4.31 0.72 -11.02
C VAL A 21 -5.14 0.07 -12.12
N ASP A 22 -4.53 -0.81 -12.91
CA ASP A 22 -5.21 -1.50 -14.01
C ASP A 22 -6.36 -2.37 -13.52
N VAL A 23 -6.15 -3.13 -12.45
CA VAL A 23 -7.22 -3.99 -11.88
C VAL A 23 -8.36 -3.13 -11.34
N LEU A 24 -8.07 -2.10 -10.57
CA LEU A 24 -9.11 -1.24 -9.99
C LEU A 24 -9.89 -0.50 -11.09
N THR A 25 -9.21 -0.06 -12.13
CA THR A 25 -9.86 0.58 -13.28
C THR A 25 -10.77 -0.40 -14.01
N GLN A 26 -10.28 -1.60 -14.29
CA GLN A 26 -11.04 -2.63 -14.98
C GLN A 26 -12.28 -3.05 -14.18
N GLU A 27 -12.16 -3.14 -12.86
CA GLU A 27 -13.24 -3.54 -11.97
C GLU A 27 -14.11 -2.36 -11.52
N LYS A 28 -13.87 -1.17 -12.07
CA LYS A 28 -14.65 0.05 -11.83
C LYS A 28 -14.71 0.44 -10.36
N ILE A 29 -13.60 0.25 -9.64
CA ILE A 29 -13.47 0.67 -8.25
C ILE A 29 -12.89 2.09 -8.23
N GLU A 30 -13.53 3.00 -7.51
CA GLU A 30 -13.03 4.36 -7.34
C GLU A 30 -11.77 4.35 -6.46
N PHE A 31 -10.68 4.91 -6.97
CA PHE A 31 -9.42 4.93 -6.24
C PHE A 31 -8.65 6.23 -6.48
N GLU A 32 -7.68 6.47 -5.62
CA GLU A 32 -6.74 7.58 -5.77
C GLU A 32 -5.33 7.03 -5.61
N LEU A 33 -4.40 7.56 -6.40
CA LEU A 33 -2.98 7.21 -6.33
C LEU A 33 -2.20 8.41 -5.79
N LYS A 34 -1.41 8.18 -4.73
CA LYS A 34 -0.54 9.21 -4.14
C LYS A 34 0.89 8.68 -4.07
N ILE A 35 1.84 9.54 -4.39
CA ILE A 35 3.26 9.23 -4.23
C ILE A 35 3.72 9.94 -2.95
N LEU A 36 3.86 9.17 -1.87
CA LEU A 36 4.25 9.70 -0.56
C LEU A 36 5.19 8.70 0.10
N SER A 37 6.36 9.16 0.49
CA SER A 37 7.36 8.33 1.16
C SER A 37 7.26 8.49 2.67
N ALA A 38 7.29 7.38 3.41
CA ALA A 38 7.33 7.42 4.86
C ALA A 38 8.60 8.11 5.37
N HIS A 39 9.70 7.97 4.63
CA HIS A 39 10.98 8.56 5.03
C HIS A 39 11.17 9.99 4.53
N ARG A 40 10.67 10.31 3.32
CA ARG A 40 10.90 11.61 2.69
C ARG A 40 9.77 12.62 2.90
N ASN A 41 8.54 12.13 3.07
CA ASN A 41 7.35 12.98 3.19
C ASN A 41 6.50 12.59 4.40
N PRO A 42 7.08 12.43 5.61
CA PRO A 42 6.31 11.89 6.75
C PRO A 42 5.15 12.79 7.17
N ASP A 43 5.32 14.12 7.11
CA ASP A 43 4.26 15.05 7.53
C ASP A 43 3.11 15.08 6.53
N GLU A 44 3.43 15.08 5.22
CA GLU A 44 2.40 15.01 4.18
C GLU A 44 1.60 13.71 4.26
N LEU A 45 2.31 12.60 4.50
CA LEU A 45 1.67 11.29 4.63
C LEU A 45 0.71 11.30 5.82
N ASP A 46 1.14 11.79 6.97
CA ASP A 46 0.31 11.88 8.16
C ASP A 46 -0.94 12.72 7.90
N ALA A 47 -0.77 13.89 7.30
CA ALA A 47 -1.89 14.78 6.99
C ALA A 47 -2.88 14.13 6.00
N TYR A 48 -2.34 13.44 4.98
CA TYR A 48 -3.18 12.77 3.99
C TYR A 48 -4.03 11.67 4.62
N ILE A 49 -3.43 10.82 5.46
CA ILE A 49 -4.17 9.73 6.12
C ILE A 49 -5.25 10.29 7.05
N LYS A 50 -4.95 11.36 7.79
CA LYS A 50 -5.91 11.96 8.73
C LYS A 50 -7.17 12.48 8.05
N GLN A 51 -7.05 13.02 6.84
CA GLN A 51 -8.21 13.56 6.13
C GLN A 51 -8.87 12.56 5.16
N SER A 52 -8.22 11.41 4.92
CA SER A 52 -8.72 10.41 4.00
C SER A 52 -9.89 9.63 4.59
N ASP A 53 -10.87 9.32 3.76
CA ASP A 53 -11.99 8.46 4.12
C ASP A 53 -11.96 7.14 3.34
N ALA A 54 -10.81 6.77 2.83
CA ALA A 54 -10.64 5.48 2.14
C ALA A 54 -11.02 4.32 3.04
N LYS A 55 -11.55 3.27 2.45
CA LYS A 55 -11.91 2.04 3.18
C LYS A 55 -10.77 1.04 3.21
N VAL A 56 -9.85 1.11 2.25
CA VAL A 56 -8.69 0.21 2.15
C VAL A 56 -7.52 1.00 1.59
N TYR A 57 -6.33 0.75 2.14
CA TYR A 57 -5.08 1.32 1.64
C TYR A 57 -4.22 0.22 1.03
N ILE A 58 -3.66 0.47 -0.14
CA ILE A 58 -2.64 -0.37 -0.77
C ILE A 58 -1.34 0.43 -0.75
N CYS A 59 -0.31 -0.08 -0.09
CA CYS A 59 0.96 0.62 0.07
C CYS A 59 2.07 -0.16 -0.61
N VAL A 60 2.74 0.48 -1.57
CA VAL A 60 3.77 -0.13 -2.41
C VAL A 60 5.13 0.45 -2.01
N ALA A 61 6.03 -0.39 -1.55
CA ALA A 61 7.31 0.07 -1.02
C ALA A 61 8.43 -0.95 -1.20
N GLY A 62 9.63 -0.45 -1.52
CA GLY A 62 10.85 -1.25 -1.60
C GLY A 62 11.87 -0.81 -0.56
N LEU A 63 13.07 -1.40 -0.61
CA LEU A 63 14.17 -1.13 0.32
C LEU A 63 13.73 -1.28 1.77
N SER A 64 13.95 -0.27 2.62
CA SER A 64 13.44 -0.27 4.00
C SER A 64 11.94 0.00 3.98
N ALA A 65 11.13 -0.94 3.52
CA ALA A 65 9.72 -0.78 3.19
C ALA A 65 8.84 -0.47 4.41
N ALA A 66 9.07 0.68 5.04
CA ALA A 66 8.36 1.11 6.24
C ALA A 66 6.95 1.65 5.96
N LEU A 67 6.66 2.03 4.71
CA LEU A 67 5.42 2.71 4.36
C LEU A 67 4.15 1.97 4.82
N PRO A 68 3.96 0.68 4.52
CA PRO A 68 2.72 0.00 4.93
C PRO A 68 2.53 0.00 6.45
N GLY A 69 3.58 -0.28 7.21
CA GLY A 69 3.51 -0.26 8.67
C GLY A 69 3.24 1.12 9.25
N VAL A 70 3.84 2.15 8.66
CA VAL A 70 3.59 3.53 9.07
C VAL A 70 2.13 3.90 8.82
N VAL A 71 1.59 3.58 7.66
CA VAL A 71 0.18 3.85 7.34
C VAL A 71 -0.72 3.08 8.31
N ALA A 72 -0.44 1.80 8.56
CA ALA A 72 -1.24 0.97 9.46
C ALA A 72 -1.24 1.52 10.90
N SER A 73 -0.18 2.22 11.30
CA SER A 73 -0.11 2.85 12.62
C SER A 73 -1.00 4.09 12.74
N LYS A 74 -1.45 4.64 11.62
CA LYS A 74 -2.19 5.91 11.54
C LYS A 74 -3.67 5.74 11.20
N THR A 75 -4.13 4.53 10.91
CA THR A 75 -5.51 4.26 10.52
C THR A 75 -5.99 2.95 11.11
N GLN A 76 -7.31 2.83 11.32
CA GLN A 76 -7.94 1.56 11.69
C GLN A 76 -8.46 0.81 10.45
N LYS A 77 -8.27 1.36 9.27
CA LYS A 77 -8.70 0.71 8.03
C LYS A 77 -7.68 -0.34 7.60
N PRO A 78 -8.12 -1.35 6.85
CA PRO A 78 -7.19 -2.36 6.33
C PRO A 78 -6.09 -1.76 5.47
N VAL A 79 -4.86 -2.22 5.69
CA VAL A 79 -3.69 -1.82 4.93
C VAL A 79 -3.08 -3.06 4.28
N ILE A 80 -2.87 -3.01 2.98
CA ILE A 80 -2.27 -4.08 2.19
C ILE A 80 -0.90 -3.61 1.72
N GLY A 81 0.14 -4.35 2.09
CA GLY A 81 1.50 -4.03 1.69
C GLY A 81 1.93 -4.82 0.46
N VAL A 82 2.57 -4.13 -0.48
CA VAL A 82 3.16 -4.72 -1.67
C VAL A 82 4.68 -4.52 -1.61
N PRO A 83 5.45 -5.59 -1.32
CA PRO A 83 6.90 -5.45 -1.32
C PRO A 83 7.43 -5.37 -2.75
N VAL A 84 8.34 -4.42 -2.98
CA VAL A 84 8.96 -4.21 -4.28
C VAL A 84 10.37 -4.82 -4.29
N SER A 85 10.69 -5.58 -5.34
CA SER A 85 12.02 -6.17 -5.48
C SER A 85 13.01 -5.14 -5.99
N ALA A 86 13.64 -4.40 -5.06
CA ALA A 86 14.70 -3.45 -5.39
C ALA A 86 16.08 -4.04 -5.08
N LYS A 87 16.24 -4.63 -3.91
CA LYS A 87 17.47 -5.30 -3.46
C LYS A 87 17.09 -6.65 -2.87
N LEU A 88 18.06 -7.54 -2.74
CA LEU A 88 17.86 -8.86 -2.12
C LEU A 88 16.64 -9.63 -2.66
N GLY A 89 16.30 -9.41 -3.94
CA GLY A 89 15.14 -10.04 -4.55
C GLY A 89 13.81 -9.63 -3.93
N GLY A 90 13.78 -8.53 -3.17
CA GLY A 90 12.57 -8.06 -2.48
C GLY A 90 12.35 -8.68 -1.11
N LEU A 91 13.23 -9.60 -0.67
CA LEU A 91 13.07 -10.26 0.63
C LEU A 91 13.14 -9.26 1.78
N ASP A 92 14.03 -8.28 1.70
CA ASP A 92 14.16 -7.23 2.71
C ASP A 92 12.85 -6.42 2.83
N ALA A 93 12.26 -6.04 1.69
CA ALA A 93 10.99 -5.33 1.67
C ALA A 93 9.87 -6.18 2.27
N LEU A 94 9.79 -7.45 1.88
CA LEU A 94 8.79 -8.38 2.41
C LEU A 94 8.88 -8.48 3.93
N LEU A 95 10.08 -8.68 4.46
CA LEU A 95 10.26 -8.81 5.91
C LEU A 95 9.94 -7.51 6.65
N SER A 96 10.27 -6.35 6.06
CA SER A 96 9.93 -5.05 6.66
C SER A 96 8.42 -4.83 6.74
N ILE A 97 7.67 -5.34 5.77
CA ILE A 97 6.22 -5.17 5.69
C ILE A 97 5.50 -6.15 6.60
N VAL A 98 5.93 -7.42 6.61
CA VAL A 98 5.17 -8.49 7.26
C VAL A 98 5.41 -8.56 8.76
N GLN A 99 6.56 -8.08 9.26
CA GLN A 99 6.92 -8.15 10.67
C GLN A 99 6.38 -6.94 11.42
N MET A 100 5.12 -7.02 11.82
CA MET A 100 4.43 -5.94 12.52
C MET A 100 4.09 -6.35 13.96
N PRO A 101 4.08 -5.37 14.90
CA PRO A 101 3.73 -5.66 16.28
C PRO A 101 2.23 -5.93 16.43
N PRO A 102 1.82 -6.66 17.50
CA PRO A 102 0.40 -6.87 17.77
C PRO A 102 -0.36 -5.55 17.86
N GLY A 103 -1.53 -5.52 17.23
CA GLY A 103 -2.38 -4.33 17.22
C GLY A 103 -2.19 -3.43 16.02
N VAL A 104 -1.14 -3.63 15.22
CA VAL A 104 -0.88 -2.85 14.00
C VAL A 104 -0.70 -3.84 12.83
N PRO A 105 -1.79 -4.42 12.32
CA PRO A 105 -1.69 -5.45 11.28
C PRO A 105 -1.53 -4.86 9.88
N VAL A 106 -0.74 -5.56 9.06
CA VAL A 106 -0.62 -5.29 7.63
C VAL A 106 -0.81 -6.61 6.88
N ALA A 107 -1.76 -6.63 5.95
CA ALA A 107 -1.91 -7.76 5.04
C ALA A 107 -0.85 -7.63 3.94
N THR A 108 -0.11 -8.71 3.65
CA THR A 108 1.00 -8.65 2.70
C THR A 108 0.75 -9.60 1.54
N VAL A 109 0.94 -9.12 0.31
CA VAL A 109 0.87 -9.94 -0.89
C VAL A 109 2.28 -10.32 -1.36
N GLY A 110 2.38 -11.15 -2.39
CA GLY A 110 3.68 -11.56 -2.92
C GLY A 110 4.51 -10.40 -3.43
N ILE A 111 5.81 -10.60 -3.53
CA ILE A 111 6.76 -9.60 -4.03
C ILE A 111 6.34 -9.16 -5.43
N ASP A 112 6.28 -7.85 -5.66
CA ASP A 112 5.88 -7.20 -6.91
C ASP A 112 4.43 -7.49 -7.33
N ASN A 113 3.63 -8.15 -6.50
CA ASN A 113 2.28 -8.58 -6.88
C ASN A 113 1.20 -7.56 -6.47
N ALA A 114 1.29 -6.36 -7.01
CA ALA A 114 0.28 -5.33 -6.77
C ALA A 114 -1.08 -5.70 -7.34
N LYS A 115 -1.12 -6.57 -8.35
CA LYS A 115 -2.36 -7.08 -8.90
C LYS A 115 -3.19 -7.78 -7.81
N ASN A 116 -2.55 -8.66 -7.02
CA ASN A 116 -3.24 -9.33 -5.92
C ASN A 116 -3.61 -8.38 -4.78
N ALA A 117 -2.88 -7.30 -4.60
CA ALA A 117 -3.28 -6.28 -3.62
C ALA A 117 -4.62 -5.66 -4.03
N ALA A 118 -4.80 -5.34 -5.30
CA ALA A 118 -6.07 -4.81 -5.79
C ALA A 118 -7.20 -5.83 -5.65
N TYR A 119 -6.96 -7.09 -6.00
CA TYR A 119 -7.98 -8.13 -5.82
C TYR A 119 -8.33 -8.35 -4.35
N LEU A 120 -7.34 -8.29 -3.46
CA LEU A 120 -7.60 -8.42 -2.03
C LEU A 120 -8.43 -7.23 -1.52
N ALA A 121 -8.11 -6.01 -1.96
CA ALA A 121 -8.88 -4.83 -1.61
C ALA A 121 -10.34 -4.99 -2.03
N ILE A 122 -10.59 -5.49 -3.22
CA ILE A 122 -11.96 -5.74 -3.72
C ILE A 122 -12.69 -6.75 -2.84
N ARG A 123 -12.01 -7.84 -2.45
CA ARG A 123 -12.61 -8.84 -1.55
C ARG A 123 -12.96 -8.25 -0.19
N ILE A 124 -12.10 -7.39 0.33
CA ILE A 124 -12.36 -6.70 1.60
C ILE A 124 -13.59 -5.81 1.49
N LEU A 125 -13.71 -5.06 0.39
CA LEU A 125 -14.85 -4.18 0.17
C LEU A 125 -16.17 -4.96 0.06
N ASN A 126 -16.12 -6.19 -0.40
CA ASN A 126 -17.30 -7.04 -0.61
C ASN A 126 -17.56 -8.02 0.54
N ALA A 127 -16.76 -7.96 1.57
CA ALA A 127 -16.91 -8.88 2.72
C ALA A 127 -18.09 -8.51 3.61
#